data_2f7c0f84488f58c9303861d855657745
#
_entry.id   2f7c0f84488f58c9303861d855657745
#
_cell.length_a   1.000
_cell.length_b   1.000
_cell.length_c   1.000
_cell.angle_alpha   90.00
_cell.angle_beta   90.00
_cell.angle_gamma   90.00
#
_symmetry.space_group_name_H-M   'P 1'
#
loop_
_entity.id
_entity.type
_entity.pdbx_description
1 polymer ?
#
loop_
_entity_poly.entity_id
_entity_poly.type
_entity_poly.pdbx_seq_one_letter_code
_entity_poly.pdbx_strand_id
1 'polypeptide(L)'
;MHGGVTASTVQFSPTVPNMSPITDAVVLGGNGGLVFRWSGQKCCAVQVELNYMQRGWREANEEGAYARALHYIELPFLMHIYFGSPTVRGFVNLGPQIGYCVYDNSGIGTKQTSEVHQYNPIEKPFDWGIAGGLGFYVRSRKAGLYQLEVRYNYSLGTLFDNSLSAHFRNSNPMELSVNLAWLWEFKR
;
A
#
# COMPACT_ATOMS: atom_id res chain seq x y z
N MET A 1 -14.19 -8.85 5.14
CA MET A 1 -13.50 -7.68 5.69
C MET A 1 -12.10 -8.04 6.12
N HIS A 2 -11.19 -7.11 6.08
CA HIS A 2 -9.83 -7.30 6.58
C HIS A 2 -9.34 -6.06 7.31
N GLY A 3 -8.29 -6.24 8.10
CA GLY A 3 -7.54 -5.15 8.73
C GLY A 3 -6.11 -5.61 8.96
N GLY A 4 -5.19 -4.66 9.03
CA GLY A 4 -3.79 -4.97 9.16
C GLY A 4 -2.93 -3.78 9.53
N VAL A 5 -1.65 -4.05 9.61
CA VAL A 5 -0.61 -3.06 9.81
C VAL A 5 0.22 -2.92 8.54
N THR A 6 0.64 -1.70 8.24
CA THR A 6 1.43 -1.36 7.07
C THR A 6 2.77 -0.76 7.50
N ALA A 7 3.79 -1.07 6.73
CA ALA A 7 5.09 -0.44 6.80
C ALA A 7 5.35 0.19 5.44
N SER A 8 5.36 1.51 5.36
CA SER A 8 5.50 2.26 4.12
C SER A 8 6.74 3.12 4.09
N THR A 9 7.28 3.31 2.89
CA THR A 9 8.36 4.25 2.58
C THR A 9 8.17 4.78 1.16
N VAL A 10 8.83 5.89 0.84
CA VAL A 10 8.83 6.45 -0.50
C VAL A 10 10.25 6.41 -1.03
N GLN A 11 10.45 5.84 -2.20
CA GLN A 11 11.74 5.85 -2.87
C GLN A 11 11.87 7.13 -3.68
N PHE A 12 12.73 8.04 -3.24
CA PHE A 12 13.08 9.24 -3.99
C PHE A 12 14.31 8.98 -4.86
N SER A 13 14.19 9.24 -6.16
CA SER A 13 15.31 9.17 -7.10
C SER A 13 15.79 10.59 -7.42
N PRO A 14 16.95 11.02 -6.88
CA PRO A 14 17.46 12.37 -7.10
C PRO A 14 17.82 12.59 -8.57
N THR A 15 17.55 13.79 -9.09
CA THR A 15 17.89 14.19 -10.46
C THR A 15 19.37 14.60 -10.57
N VAL A 16 19.99 15.00 -9.47
CA VAL A 16 21.39 15.50 -9.42
C VAL A 16 22.30 14.43 -8.81
N PRO A 17 23.43 14.06 -9.47
CA PRO A 17 24.28 12.94 -9.05
C PRO A 17 25.00 13.07 -7.69
N ASN A 18 24.99 14.22 -7.05
CA ASN A 18 25.68 14.47 -5.77
C ASN A 18 24.75 14.86 -4.61
N MET A 19 23.45 14.63 -4.74
CA MET A 19 22.56 14.79 -3.58
C MET A 19 22.69 13.57 -2.68
N SER A 20 22.90 13.80 -1.38
CA SER A 20 22.87 12.72 -0.38
C SER A 20 21.52 12.00 -0.46
N PRO A 21 21.50 10.66 -0.47
CA PRO A 21 20.25 9.92 -0.45
C PRO A 21 19.48 10.34 0.79
N ILE A 22 18.22 10.74 0.60
CA ILE A 22 17.31 11.01 1.70
C ILE A 22 17.08 9.68 2.40
N THR A 23 17.50 9.58 3.64
CA THR A 23 17.27 8.38 4.46
C THR A 23 15.85 8.44 5.00
N ASP A 24 14.93 7.95 4.21
CA ASP A 24 13.53 7.87 4.63
C ASP A 24 13.36 6.74 5.63
N ALA A 25 12.88 7.07 6.81
CA ALA A 25 12.51 6.07 7.79
C ALA A 25 11.15 5.48 7.44
N VAL A 26 11.04 4.17 7.63
CA VAL A 26 9.77 3.45 7.45
C VAL A 26 8.73 3.99 8.43
N VAL A 27 7.55 4.30 7.93
CA VAL A 27 6.39 4.71 8.73
C VAL A 27 5.43 3.54 8.89
N LEU A 28 5.04 3.28 10.12
CA LEU A 28 4.01 2.31 10.44
C LEU A 28 2.64 2.98 10.35
N GLY A 29 1.73 2.34 9.65
CA GLY A 29 0.35 2.76 9.48
C GLY A 29 -0.62 1.59 9.70
N GLY A 30 -1.91 1.87 9.50
CA GLY A 30 -2.96 0.87 9.52
C GLY A 30 -3.69 0.82 8.19
N ASN A 31 -4.27 -0.34 7.91
CA ASN A 31 -5.18 -0.53 6.79
C ASN A 31 -6.42 -1.30 7.22
N GLY A 32 -7.47 -1.18 6.42
CA GLY A 32 -8.68 -1.98 6.59
C GLY A 32 -9.62 -1.81 5.41
N GLY A 33 -10.42 -2.84 5.15
CA GLY A 33 -11.30 -2.78 4.00
C GLY A 33 -12.25 -3.97 3.84
N LEU A 34 -12.93 -3.93 2.71
CA LEU A 34 -13.86 -4.96 2.27
C LEU A 34 -13.22 -5.81 1.19
N VAL A 35 -13.44 -7.11 1.27
CA VAL A 35 -12.93 -8.10 0.31
C VAL A 35 -14.11 -8.80 -0.35
N PHE A 36 -14.13 -8.76 -1.67
CA PHE A 36 -15.07 -9.50 -2.51
C PHE A 36 -14.30 -10.51 -3.34
N ARG A 37 -14.58 -11.80 -3.16
CA ARG A 37 -13.91 -12.88 -3.87
C ARG A 37 -14.90 -13.72 -4.66
N TRP A 38 -14.60 -13.89 -5.94
CA TRP A 38 -15.39 -14.68 -6.86
C TRP A 38 -14.59 -15.89 -7.32
N SER A 39 -14.99 -17.06 -6.86
CA SER A 39 -14.34 -18.32 -7.22
C SER A 39 -15.04 -18.90 -8.44
N GLY A 40 -14.36 -18.90 -9.57
CA GLY A 40 -14.87 -19.47 -10.83
C GLY A 40 -14.32 -20.86 -11.17
N GLN A 41 -13.16 -21.20 -10.63
CA GLN A 41 -12.44 -22.45 -10.95
C GLN A 41 -11.87 -23.13 -9.72
N LYS A 42 -11.36 -24.37 -9.91
CA LYS A 42 -10.87 -25.21 -8.78
C LYS A 42 -9.63 -24.67 -8.05
N CYS A 43 -8.84 -23.82 -8.70
CA CYS A 43 -7.57 -23.32 -8.16
C CYS A 43 -7.43 -21.79 -8.23
N CYS A 44 -8.39 -21.07 -8.84
CA CYS A 44 -8.29 -19.66 -9.10
C CYS A 44 -9.58 -18.93 -8.72
N ALA A 45 -9.43 -17.72 -8.24
CA ALA A 45 -10.52 -16.79 -7.96
C ALA A 45 -10.09 -15.38 -8.38
N VAL A 46 -11.05 -14.52 -8.64
CA VAL A 46 -10.83 -13.08 -8.76
C VAL A 46 -11.21 -12.44 -7.44
N GLN A 47 -10.35 -11.58 -6.95
CA GLN A 47 -10.55 -10.83 -5.71
C GLN A 47 -10.49 -9.34 -6.02
N VAL A 48 -11.50 -8.62 -5.55
CA VAL A 48 -11.58 -7.16 -5.60
C VAL A 48 -11.71 -6.67 -4.18
N GLU A 49 -10.97 -5.63 -3.86
CA GLU A 49 -11.00 -5.05 -2.52
C GLU A 49 -11.30 -3.55 -2.60
N LEU A 50 -11.88 -3.04 -1.53
CA LEU A 50 -11.99 -1.61 -1.27
C LEU A 50 -11.32 -1.34 0.06
N ASN A 51 -10.16 -0.70 0.02
CA ASN A 51 -9.29 -0.52 1.16
C ASN A 51 -9.13 0.95 1.51
N TYR A 52 -9.17 1.24 2.79
CA TYR A 52 -8.63 2.47 3.35
C TYR A 52 -7.24 2.16 3.90
N MET A 53 -6.26 3.01 3.58
CA MET A 53 -4.87 2.77 3.87
C MET A 53 -4.17 4.04 4.29
N GLN A 54 -3.37 3.94 5.34
CA GLN A 54 -2.50 5.01 5.80
C GLN A 54 -1.06 4.71 5.38
N ARG A 55 -0.49 5.60 4.57
CA ARG A 55 0.90 5.57 4.10
C ARG A 55 1.63 6.83 4.56
N GLY A 56 2.95 6.82 4.51
CA GLY A 56 3.72 8.01 4.82
C GLY A 56 5.22 7.78 4.76
N TRP A 57 5.93 8.84 5.08
CA TRP A 57 7.38 8.80 5.28
C TRP A 57 7.77 9.70 6.43
N ARG A 58 8.93 9.43 6.99
CA ARG A 58 9.51 10.23 8.06
C ARG A 58 10.96 10.53 7.71
N GLU A 59 11.32 11.78 7.86
CA GLU A 59 12.69 12.25 7.73
C GLU A 59 13.17 12.73 9.09
N ALA A 60 14.39 12.38 9.44
CA ALA A 60 15.06 12.90 10.63
C ALA A 60 16.40 13.50 10.19
N ASN A 61 16.52 14.82 10.32
CA ASN A 61 17.74 15.57 10.06
C ASN A 61 18.23 16.18 11.38
N GLU A 62 19.50 16.61 11.44
CA GLU A 62 20.08 17.25 12.62
C GLU A 62 19.32 18.52 13.06
N GLU A 63 18.55 19.12 12.16
CA GLU A 63 17.79 20.36 12.38
C GLU A 63 16.31 20.16 12.71
N GLY A 64 15.80 18.91 12.66
CA GLY A 64 14.40 18.60 13.00
C GLY A 64 13.88 17.28 12.42
N ALA A 65 12.71 16.86 12.87
CA ALA A 65 12.01 15.69 12.36
C ALA A 65 10.77 16.15 11.58
N TYR A 66 10.59 15.62 10.37
CA TYR A 66 9.40 15.83 9.55
C TYR A 66 8.70 14.49 9.33
N ALA A 67 7.39 14.46 9.52
CA ALA A 67 6.58 13.29 9.21
C ALA A 67 5.35 13.70 8.39
N ARG A 68 5.03 12.93 7.38
CA ARG A 68 3.86 13.12 6.53
C ARG A 68 3.05 11.83 6.47
N ALA A 69 1.77 11.93 6.74
CA ALA A 69 0.83 10.83 6.65
C ALA A 69 -0.18 11.09 5.54
N LEU A 70 -0.30 10.14 4.65
CA LEU A 70 -1.20 10.16 3.50
C LEU A 70 -2.27 9.09 3.68
N HIS A 71 -3.51 9.45 3.39
CA HIS A 71 -4.65 8.56 3.50
C HIS A 71 -5.19 8.26 2.11
N TYR A 72 -5.22 6.99 1.75
CA TYR A 72 -5.65 6.49 0.45
C TYR A 72 -6.91 5.66 0.55
N ILE A 73 -7.73 5.76 -0.47
CA ILE A 73 -8.72 4.74 -0.82
C ILE A 73 -8.16 3.97 -2.00
N GLU A 74 -8.09 2.65 -1.89
CA GLU A 74 -7.48 1.77 -2.89
C GLU A 74 -8.45 0.69 -3.35
N LEU A 75 -8.33 0.35 -4.62
CA LEU A 75 -9.12 -0.67 -5.28
C LEU A 75 -8.19 -1.66 -5.99
N PRO A 76 -7.64 -2.67 -5.30
CA PRO A 76 -6.89 -3.74 -5.92
C PRO A 76 -7.80 -4.74 -6.64
N PHE A 77 -7.35 -5.18 -7.83
CA PHE A 77 -7.94 -6.24 -8.63
C PHE A 77 -6.95 -7.41 -8.70
N LEU A 78 -7.19 -8.45 -7.92
CA LEU A 78 -6.20 -9.50 -7.70
C LEU A 78 -6.67 -10.82 -8.29
N MET A 79 -5.76 -11.50 -8.97
CA MET A 79 -5.87 -12.93 -9.21
C MET A 79 -5.47 -13.66 -7.93
N HIS A 80 -6.37 -14.46 -7.39
CA HIS A 80 -6.16 -15.26 -6.19
C HIS A 80 -5.98 -16.71 -6.58
N ILE A 81 -4.75 -17.19 -6.50
CA ILE A 81 -4.38 -18.58 -6.81
C ILE A 81 -4.17 -19.31 -5.49
N TYR A 82 -4.84 -20.43 -5.30
CA TYR A 82 -4.78 -21.17 -4.05
C TYR A 82 -4.52 -22.67 -4.27
N PHE A 83 -3.82 -23.26 -3.31
CA PHE A 83 -3.40 -24.68 -3.32
C PHE A 83 -3.45 -25.26 -1.90
N GLY A 84 -3.54 -26.57 -1.81
CA GLY A 84 -3.59 -27.28 -0.51
C GLY A 84 -4.90 -28.00 -0.26
N SER A 85 -5.16 -28.31 1.00
CA SER A 85 -6.32 -29.11 1.42
C SER A 85 -7.61 -28.25 1.50
N PRO A 86 -8.80 -28.86 1.49
CA PRO A 86 -10.06 -28.10 1.63
C PRO A 86 -10.18 -27.26 2.91
N THR A 87 -9.47 -27.64 3.96
CA THR A 87 -9.53 -26.95 5.27
C THR A 87 -8.46 -25.88 5.40
N VAL A 88 -7.24 -26.13 4.91
CA VAL A 88 -6.11 -25.20 4.98
C VAL A 88 -5.52 -25.05 3.59
N ARG A 89 -5.47 -23.83 3.08
CA ARG A 89 -4.90 -23.53 1.76
C ARG A 89 -3.89 -22.40 1.86
N GLY A 90 -2.76 -22.60 1.19
CA GLY A 90 -1.87 -21.52 0.82
C GLY A 90 -2.41 -20.77 -0.41
N PHE A 91 -2.06 -19.51 -0.56
CA PHE A 91 -2.44 -18.74 -1.73
C PHE A 91 -1.40 -17.68 -2.10
N VAL A 92 -1.49 -17.26 -3.36
CA VAL A 92 -0.78 -16.10 -3.91
C VAL A 92 -1.81 -15.17 -4.52
N ASN A 93 -1.70 -13.90 -4.22
CA ASN A 93 -2.44 -12.80 -4.84
C ASN A 93 -1.51 -11.99 -5.73
N LEU A 94 -1.95 -11.63 -6.91
CA LEU A 94 -1.20 -10.76 -7.80
C LEU A 94 -2.17 -9.99 -8.70
N GLY A 95 -1.93 -8.70 -8.87
CA GLY A 95 -2.72 -7.90 -9.82
C GLY A 95 -2.48 -6.41 -9.71
N PRO A 96 -3.13 -5.66 -10.60
CA PRO A 96 -3.09 -4.21 -10.57
C PRO A 96 -3.87 -3.64 -9.41
N GLN A 97 -3.46 -2.46 -8.97
CA GLN A 97 -4.20 -1.64 -8.02
C GLN A 97 -4.29 -0.21 -8.50
N ILE A 98 -5.38 0.45 -8.15
CA ILE A 98 -5.54 1.89 -8.28
C ILE A 98 -5.85 2.48 -6.92
N GLY A 99 -5.40 3.71 -6.69
CA GLY A 99 -5.58 4.41 -5.44
C GLY A 99 -5.84 5.90 -5.65
N TYR A 100 -6.48 6.49 -4.67
CA TYR A 100 -6.72 7.93 -4.64
C TYR A 100 -6.40 8.47 -3.26
N CYS A 101 -5.53 9.49 -3.20
CA CYS A 101 -5.22 10.20 -1.96
C CYS A 101 -6.39 11.09 -1.57
N VAL A 102 -7.06 10.76 -0.46
CA VAL A 102 -8.24 11.51 0.02
C VAL A 102 -7.89 12.54 1.07
N TYR A 103 -6.78 12.35 1.77
CA TYR A 103 -6.37 13.26 2.82
C TYR A 103 -4.85 13.25 2.98
N ASP A 104 -4.28 14.45 3.11
CA ASP A 104 -2.86 14.68 3.26
C ASP A 104 -2.63 15.43 4.57
N ASN A 105 -1.99 14.79 5.52
CA ASN A 105 -1.61 15.38 6.80
C ASN A 105 -0.13 15.75 6.79
N SER A 106 0.18 16.90 6.23
CA SER A 106 1.51 17.49 6.25
C SER A 106 1.66 18.39 7.48
N GLY A 107 2.21 17.92 8.59
CA GLY A 107 2.34 18.89 9.68
C GLY A 107 2.79 18.41 11.05
N ILE A 108 3.42 17.26 11.18
CA ILE A 108 4.03 16.88 12.46
C ILE A 108 5.54 17.09 12.34
N GLY A 109 6.03 18.29 12.71
CA GLY A 109 7.45 18.59 12.75
C GLY A 109 7.78 20.05 12.47
N THR A 110 9.02 20.44 12.72
CA THR A 110 9.54 21.78 12.41
C THR A 110 9.66 21.91 10.88
N LYS A 111 8.84 22.77 10.30
CA LYS A 111 8.96 23.10 8.87
C LYS A 111 10.28 23.80 8.65
N GLN A 112 11.20 23.16 7.98
CA GLN A 112 12.33 23.86 7.40
C GLN A 112 11.88 24.68 6.20
N THR A 113 12.39 25.88 6.09
CA THR A 113 12.16 26.81 4.98
C THR A 113 13.00 26.42 3.76
N SER A 114 13.02 25.15 3.38
CA SER A 114 13.70 24.71 2.18
C SER A 114 12.68 24.52 1.05
N GLU A 115 12.99 25.06 -0.10
CA GLU A 115 12.22 24.95 -1.35
C GLU A 115 12.21 23.51 -1.93
N VAL A 116 12.18 22.49 -1.09
CA VAL A 116 12.23 21.10 -1.52
C VAL A 116 10.81 20.62 -1.82
N HIS A 117 10.59 20.09 -2.99
CA HIS A 117 9.29 19.65 -3.50
C HIS A 117 8.53 18.67 -2.58
N GLN A 118 9.24 17.93 -1.74
CA GLN A 118 8.61 16.97 -0.80
C GLN A 118 7.73 17.64 0.28
N TYR A 119 7.87 18.96 0.51
CA TYR A 119 7.04 19.74 1.43
C TYR A 119 5.83 20.38 0.74
N ASN A 120 5.76 20.31 -0.58
CA ASN A 120 4.64 20.83 -1.35
C ASN A 120 3.40 19.93 -1.24
N PRO A 121 2.18 20.46 -1.46
CA PRO A 121 0.98 19.65 -1.58
C PRO A 121 1.15 18.59 -2.67
N ILE A 122 0.46 17.44 -2.50
CA ILE A 122 0.49 16.38 -3.50
C ILE A 122 -0.17 16.88 -4.77
N GLU A 123 0.58 16.90 -5.88
CA GLU A 123 0.09 17.38 -7.17
C GLU A 123 -0.73 16.30 -7.89
N LYS A 124 -0.38 15.02 -7.68
CA LYS A 124 -1.04 13.87 -8.31
C LYS A 124 -1.67 12.95 -7.25
N PRO A 125 -2.96 13.17 -6.92
CA PRO A 125 -3.64 12.35 -5.91
C PRO A 125 -3.96 10.93 -6.41
N PHE A 126 -3.95 10.71 -7.73
CA PHE A 126 -4.22 9.41 -8.34
C PHE A 126 -2.94 8.56 -8.36
N ASP A 127 -3.05 7.36 -7.83
CA ASP A 127 -1.98 6.37 -7.77
C ASP A 127 -2.40 5.09 -8.50
N TRP A 128 -1.44 4.40 -9.11
CA TRP A 128 -1.65 3.11 -9.72
C TRP A 128 -0.39 2.27 -9.59
N GLY A 129 -0.56 0.96 -9.50
CA GLY A 129 0.57 0.09 -9.25
C GLY A 129 0.23 -1.38 -9.34
N ILE A 130 1.10 -2.18 -8.76
CA ILE A 130 0.97 -3.63 -8.70
C ILE A 130 0.99 -4.05 -7.24
N ALA A 131 0.05 -4.93 -6.88
CA ALA A 131 -0.03 -5.58 -5.58
C ALA A 131 0.32 -7.05 -5.73
N GLY A 132 1.19 -7.56 -4.87
CA GLY A 132 1.53 -8.97 -4.77
C GLY A 132 1.49 -9.44 -3.32
N GLY A 133 0.82 -10.55 -3.04
CA GLY A 133 0.69 -11.07 -1.69
C GLY A 133 0.75 -12.58 -1.64
N LEU A 134 1.15 -13.09 -0.49
CA LEU A 134 1.14 -14.53 -0.21
C LEU A 134 0.63 -14.75 1.21
N GLY A 135 0.00 -15.90 1.41
CA GLY A 135 -0.59 -16.20 2.70
C GLY A 135 -1.22 -17.56 2.77
N PHE A 136 -1.96 -17.75 3.82
CA PHE A 136 -2.76 -18.95 4.00
C PHE A 136 -4.12 -18.59 4.60
N TYR A 137 -5.09 -19.47 4.38
CA TYR A 137 -6.37 -19.37 5.02
C TYR A 137 -6.85 -20.70 5.59
N VAL A 138 -7.63 -20.60 6.64
CA VAL A 138 -8.26 -21.73 7.30
C VAL A 138 -9.76 -21.58 7.15
N ARG A 139 -10.40 -22.61 6.59
CA ARG A 139 -11.86 -22.65 6.41
C ARG A 139 -12.51 -23.36 7.57
N SER A 140 -13.40 -22.65 8.25
CA SER A 140 -14.28 -23.22 9.27
C SER A 140 -15.67 -23.48 8.68
N ARG A 141 -16.27 -24.64 8.99
CA ARG A 141 -17.62 -24.98 8.49
C ARG A 141 -18.72 -24.07 9.02
N LYS A 142 -18.52 -23.45 10.19
CA LYS A 142 -19.52 -22.64 10.88
C LYS A 142 -19.19 -21.15 10.92
N ALA A 143 -17.89 -20.80 10.87
CA ALA A 143 -17.43 -19.44 11.13
C ALA A 143 -16.84 -18.74 9.90
N GLY A 144 -16.92 -19.34 8.71
CA GLY A 144 -16.35 -18.76 7.48
C GLY A 144 -14.87 -19.04 7.30
N LEU A 145 -14.17 -18.12 6.67
CA LEU A 145 -12.78 -18.28 6.27
C LEU A 145 -11.93 -17.20 6.96
N TYR A 146 -10.87 -17.63 7.64
CA TYR A 146 -9.87 -16.77 8.27
C TYR A 146 -8.60 -16.79 7.43
N GLN A 147 -8.12 -15.64 7.03
CA GLN A 147 -6.98 -15.50 6.14
C GLN A 147 -5.92 -14.61 6.79
N LEU A 148 -4.65 -15.05 6.72
CA LEU A 148 -3.48 -14.24 7.01
C LEU A 148 -2.69 -14.03 5.72
N GLU A 149 -2.34 -12.80 5.42
CA GLU A 149 -1.66 -12.40 4.19
C GLU A 149 -0.52 -11.42 4.49
N VAL A 150 0.62 -11.64 3.88
CA VAL A 150 1.68 -10.65 3.73
C VAL A 150 1.62 -10.13 2.31
N ARG A 151 1.51 -8.82 2.14
CA ARG A 151 1.33 -8.15 0.84
C ARG A 151 2.37 -7.07 0.66
N TYR A 152 2.89 -7.00 -0.55
CA TYR A 152 3.75 -5.93 -1.02
C TYR A 152 3.03 -5.17 -2.13
N ASN A 153 2.96 -3.86 -1.98
CA ASN A 153 2.40 -2.93 -2.96
C ASN A 153 3.52 -2.05 -3.50
N TYR A 154 3.61 -1.98 -4.81
CA TYR A 154 4.54 -1.11 -5.53
C TYR A 154 3.76 -0.14 -6.39
N SER A 155 3.86 1.14 -6.07
CA SER A 155 3.24 2.20 -6.85
C SER A 155 4.12 2.55 -8.06
N LEU A 156 3.50 2.62 -9.23
CA LEU A 156 4.09 3.09 -10.48
C LEU A 156 3.76 4.56 -10.74
N GLY A 157 2.79 5.10 -10.01
CA GLY A 157 2.47 6.52 -9.98
C GLY A 157 3.55 7.34 -9.29
N THR A 158 3.71 8.61 -9.68
CA THR A 158 4.58 9.58 -9.02
C THR A 158 3.73 10.57 -8.24
N LEU A 159 4.12 10.87 -7.00
CA LEU A 159 3.41 11.82 -6.14
C LEU A 159 3.54 13.28 -6.62
N PHE A 160 4.67 13.59 -7.24
CA PHE A 160 5.01 14.93 -7.72
C PHE A 160 5.17 14.97 -9.24
N ASP A 161 5.04 16.15 -9.84
CA ASP A 161 5.24 16.29 -11.28
C ASP A 161 6.71 16.16 -11.69
N ASN A 162 6.96 15.48 -12.83
CA ASN A 162 8.29 15.26 -13.38
C ASN A 162 8.75 16.45 -14.25
N SER A 163 8.49 17.68 -13.84
CA SER A 163 8.98 18.85 -14.57
C SER A 163 10.51 18.94 -14.49
N LEU A 164 11.15 19.54 -15.51
CA LEU A 164 12.61 19.73 -15.58
C LEU A 164 13.19 20.52 -14.39
N SER A 165 12.36 21.21 -13.62
CA SER A 165 12.71 21.94 -12.40
C SER A 165 12.51 21.11 -11.12
N ALA A 166 12.04 19.87 -11.20
CA ALA A 166 11.85 19.02 -10.03
C ALA A 166 13.18 18.45 -9.52
N HIS A 167 13.40 18.52 -8.23
CA HIS A 167 14.60 17.97 -7.57
C HIS A 167 14.65 16.44 -7.60
N PHE A 168 13.50 15.77 -7.81
CA PHE A 168 13.38 14.32 -7.88
C PHE A 168 12.78 13.90 -9.22
N ARG A 169 13.37 12.86 -9.82
CA ARG A 169 12.88 12.29 -11.07
C ARG A 169 11.67 11.38 -10.87
N ASN A 170 11.65 10.63 -9.78
CA ASN A 170 10.57 9.73 -9.41
C ASN A 170 10.39 9.70 -7.89
N SER A 171 9.15 9.57 -7.43
CA SER A 171 8.79 9.36 -6.03
C SER A 171 7.76 8.23 -5.96
N ASN A 172 8.25 6.99 -5.87
CA ASN A 172 7.42 5.80 -5.90
C ASN A 172 7.16 5.29 -4.48
N PRO A 173 5.92 5.32 -3.99
CA PRO A 173 5.56 4.69 -2.73
C PRO A 173 5.73 3.17 -2.78
N MET A 174 6.32 2.63 -1.74
CA MET A 174 6.44 1.20 -1.50
C MET A 174 5.81 0.86 -0.16
N GLU A 175 5.18 -0.30 -0.09
CA GLU A 175 4.48 -0.71 1.11
C GLU A 175 4.54 -2.22 1.30
N LEU A 176 4.80 -2.61 2.54
CA LEU A 176 4.66 -3.97 3.02
C LEU A 176 3.56 -4.00 4.08
N SER A 177 2.58 -4.89 3.94
CA SER A 177 1.48 -5.02 4.90
C SER A 177 1.29 -6.45 5.37
N VAL A 178 0.82 -6.59 6.61
CA VAL A 178 0.36 -7.86 7.17
C VAL A 178 -1.11 -7.71 7.51
N ASN A 179 -1.93 -8.52 6.86
CA ASN A 179 -3.38 -8.41 6.87
C ASN A 179 -4.04 -9.66 7.43
N LEU A 180 -5.00 -9.47 8.34
CA LEU A 180 -5.91 -10.50 8.81
C LEU A 180 -7.28 -10.25 8.20
N ALA A 181 -7.83 -11.25 7.51
CA ALA A 181 -9.13 -11.15 6.88
C ALA A 181 -10.09 -12.22 7.39
N TRP A 182 -11.35 -11.83 7.48
CA TRP A 182 -12.47 -12.73 7.71
C TRP A 182 -13.45 -12.61 6.54
N LEU A 183 -13.74 -13.77 5.87
CA LEU A 183 -14.64 -13.84 4.72
C LEU A 183 -15.80 -14.79 5.04
N TRP A 184 -17.01 -14.31 4.72
CA TRP A 184 -18.20 -15.14 4.74
C TRP A 184 -18.44 -15.74 3.37
N GLU A 185 -18.70 -17.05 3.31
CA GLU A 185 -18.99 -17.74 2.06
C GLU A 185 -20.50 -17.82 1.83
N PHE A 186 -20.96 -17.17 0.76
CA PHE A 186 -22.33 -17.37 0.30
C PHE A 186 -22.39 -18.69 -0.47
N LYS A 187 -23.06 -19.69 0.08
CA LYS A 187 -23.36 -20.93 -0.65
C LYS A 187 -24.32 -20.61 -1.79
N ARG A 188 -23.92 -20.92 -3.00
CA ARG A 188 -24.82 -21.09 -4.13
C ARG A 188 -25.45 -22.47 -4.09
#